data_8fd85b49abe1f698399886c1f4a0ccc8
#
_entry.id   8fd85b49abe1f698399886c1f4a0ccc8
#
_cell.length_a   1.000
_cell.length_b   1.000
_cell.length_c   1.000
_cell.angle_alpha   90.00
_cell.angle_beta   90.00
_cell.angle_gamma   90.00
#
_symmetry.space_group_name_H-M   'P 1'
#
loop_
_entity.id
_entity.type
_entity.pdbx_description
1 polymer ?
#
loop_
_entity_poly.entity_id
_entity_poly.type
_entity_poly.pdbx_seq_one_letter_code
_entity_poly.pdbx_strand_id
1 'polypeptide(L)'
;MSLRSSYTRLAPVYDWLIGPALARVRARSLARLPAAGAHIFLNGIGTGLDLPLLPATHRYTALDLTRAMLDRAQPRRGKLDVQWVQGDSQRLPFRDDSFDHVLLHLILAIVPDSRAALRESARVVRTGGKLFVLDKFLRRGEAALLRRTLNPLMRRIATRTDVVFEDVLAGVNGLRVIDDQPAMAGGWFRLITLEKTAAQDFPEASESSSSRRGQVSQTMPTSSETATPTSIKNQINPFIAPCLSPGFADA
;
A
#
# COMPACT_ATOMS: atom_id res chain seq x y z
N MET A 1 14.74 20.27 4.18
CA MET A 1 13.28 20.33 4.44
C MET A 1 12.74 18.93 4.39
N SER A 2 12.00 18.47 5.41
CA SER A 2 11.45 17.11 5.41
C SER A 2 10.25 17.04 4.45
N LEU A 3 10.02 15.89 3.80
CA LEU A 3 8.86 15.60 2.95
C LEU A 3 7.52 15.99 3.63
N ARG A 4 7.44 15.84 4.96
CA ARG A 4 6.29 16.20 5.79
C ARG A 4 5.91 17.69 5.71
N SER A 5 6.88 18.60 5.73
CA SER A 5 6.64 20.05 5.77
C SER A 5 6.23 20.61 4.39
N SER A 6 6.77 20.06 3.32
CA SER A 6 6.43 20.50 1.94
C SER A 6 5.01 20.08 1.55
N TYR A 7 4.59 18.87 1.93
CA TYR A 7 3.24 18.35 1.64
C TYR A 7 2.14 19.18 2.33
N THR A 8 2.34 19.51 3.60
CA THR A 8 1.33 20.24 4.39
C THR A 8 1.06 21.64 3.84
N ARG A 9 2.08 22.31 3.27
CA ARG A 9 1.96 23.66 2.72
C ARG A 9 1.36 23.71 1.31
N LEU A 10 1.63 22.71 0.48
CA LEU A 10 1.21 22.67 -0.93
C LEU A 10 -0.15 21.99 -1.15
N ALA A 11 -0.65 21.24 -0.17
CA ALA A 11 -1.90 20.50 -0.26
C ALA A 11 -3.10 21.35 -0.71
N PRO A 12 -3.34 22.59 -0.20
CA PRO A 12 -4.49 23.39 -0.62
C PRO A 12 -4.44 23.79 -2.10
N VAL A 13 -3.24 24.12 -2.60
CA VAL A 13 -3.03 24.52 -4.01
C VAL A 13 -3.21 23.31 -4.91
N TYR A 14 -2.71 22.16 -4.50
CA TYR A 14 -2.87 20.90 -5.20
C TYR A 14 -4.34 20.48 -5.29
N ASP A 15 -5.07 20.53 -4.16
CA ASP A 15 -6.50 20.20 -4.09
C ASP A 15 -7.33 21.10 -5.02
N TRP A 16 -7.03 22.40 -5.06
CA TRP A 16 -7.75 23.35 -5.87
C TRP A 16 -7.50 23.17 -7.38
N LEU A 17 -6.24 22.90 -7.78
CA LEU A 17 -5.85 22.83 -9.19
C LEU A 17 -6.14 21.45 -9.81
N ILE A 18 -5.89 20.37 -9.08
CA ILE A 18 -5.92 19.00 -9.61
C ILE A 18 -7.15 18.23 -9.11
N GLY A 19 -7.72 18.62 -7.98
CA GLY A 19 -8.89 17.98 -7.38
C GLY A 19 -10.05 17.80 -8.35
N PRO A 20 -10.55 18.86 -9.03
CA PRO A 20 -11.65 18.76 -9.98
C PRO A 20 -11.35 17.87 -11.19
N ALA A 21 -10.12 17.94 -11.72
CA ALA A 21 -9.70 17.13 -12.87
C ALA A 21 -9.67 15.63 -12.50
N LEU A 22 -9.28 15.30 -11.28
CA LEU A 22 -9.23 13.93 -10.81
C LEU A 22 -10.56 13.42 -10.23
N ALA A 23 -11.54 14.27 -9.97
CA ALA A 23 -12.81 13.87 -9.36
C ALA A 23 -13.54 12.79 -10.16
N ARG A 24 -13.60 12.94 -11.50
CA ARG A 24 -14.21 11.93 -12.39
C ARG A 24 -13.44 10.61 -12.38
N VAL A 25 -12.11 10.68 -12.31
CA VAL A 25 -11.25 9.47 -12.28
C VAL A 25 -11.37 8.76 -10.95
N ARG A 26 -11.43 9.51 -9.84
CA ARG A 26 -11.71 8.98 -8.50
C ARG A 26 -13.06 8.27 -8.48
N ALA A 27 -14.12 8.91 -8.98
CA ALA A 27 -15.45 8.30 -9.06
C ALA A 27 -15.45 6.99 -9.87
N ARG A 28 -14.72 6.94 -11.01
CA ARG A 28 -14.55 5.71 -11.79
C ARG A 28 -13.83 4.60 -11.02
N SER A 29 -12.82 4.95 -10.23
CA SER A 29 -12.13 4.00 -9.36
C SER A 29 -13.07 3.45 -8.29
N LEU A 30 -13.78 4.34 -7.60
CA LEU A 30 -14.66 4.00 -6.49
C LEU A 30 -15.92 3.24 -6.93
N ALA A 31 -16.39 3.43 -8.16
CA ALA A 31 -17.50 2.64 -8.74
C ALA A 31 -17.17 1.14 -8.89
N ARG A 32 -15.91 0.75 -8.70
CA ARG A 32 -15.45 -0.66 -8.73
C ARG A 32 -15.54 -1.33 -7.36
N LEU A 33 -15.85 -0.57 -6.29
CA LEU A 33 -16.06 -1.13 -4.97
C LEU A 33 -17.26 -2.08 -4.96
N PRO A 34 -17.30 -3.07 -4.07
CA PRO A 34 -18.46 -3.96 -3.93
C PRO A 34 -19.69 -3.17 -3.52
N ALA A 35 -20.87 -3.76 -3.69
CA ALA A 35 -22.15 -3.08 -3.46
C ALA A 35 -22.36 -2.66 -1.99
N ALA A 36 -21.97 -3.50 -1.02
CA ALA A 36 -22.16 -3.23 0.41
C ALA A 36 -21.32 -4.14 1.31
N GLY A 37 -21.25 -3.78 2.59
CA GLY A 37 -20.87 -4.68 3.68
C GLY A 37 -19.35 -4.95 3.81
N ALA A 38 -18.46 -4.12 3.21
CA ALA A 38 -17.03 -4.34 3.27
C ALA A 38 -16.33 -3.43 4.30
N HIS A 39 -15.23 -3.89 4.86
CA HIS A 39 -14.26 -3.07 5.58
C HIS A 39 -13.14 -2.65 4.62
N ILE A 40 -13.07 -1.37 4.29
CA ILE A 40 -12.18 -0.83 3.27
C ILE A 40 -11.10 0.03 3.92
N PHE A 41 -9.85 -0.25 3.59
CA PHE A 41 -8.70 0.52 4.03
C PHE A 41 -8.33 1.60 3.01
N LEU A 42 -8.27 2.86 3.47
CA LEU A 42 -7.87 4.03 2.69
C LEU A 42 -6.43 4.37 3.03
N ASN A 43 -5.47 3.88 2.24
CA ASN A 43 -4.05 4.05 2.48
C ASN A 43 -3.56 5.36 1.88
N GLY A 44 -3.15 6.31 2.72
CA GLY A 44 -2.72 7.64 2.30
C GLY A 44 -3.89 8.55 1.92
N ILE A 45 -4.87 8.71 2.83
CA ILE A 45 -6.10 9.47 2.56
C ILE A 45 -5.87 10.94 2.19
N GLY A 46 -4.72 11.52 2.60
CA GLY A 46 -4.40 12.93 2.37
C GLY A 46 -5.47 13.85 2.95
N THR A 47 -5.92 14.82 2.16
CA THR A 47 -6.97 15.77 2.55
C THR A 47 -8.39 15.20 2.45
N GLY A 48 -8.56 13.92 2.07
CA GLY A 48 -9.85 13.24 2.05
C GLY A 48 -10.73 13.53 0.84
N LEU A 49 -10.14 13.81 -0.33
CA LEU A 49 -10.90 14.08 -1.57
C LEU A 49 -11.73 12.88 -2.07
N ASP A 50 -11.42 11.67 -1.62
CA ASP A 50 -12.22 10.47 -1.92
C ASP A 50 -13.49 10.38 -1.08
N LEU A 51 -13.48 10.89 0.15
CA LEU A 51 -14.53 10.68 1.14
C LEU A 51 -15.93 11.06 0.64
N PRO A 52 -16.15 12.21 -0.01
CA PRO A 52 -17.48 12.58 -0.50
C PRO A 52 -18.05 11.66 -1.58
N LEU A 53 -17.18 10.84 -2.20
CA LEU A 53 -17.52 9.92 -3.29
C LEU A 53 -17.73 8.48 -2.81
N LEU A 54 -17.41 8.19 -1.55
CA LEU A 54 -17.49 6.85 -0.99
C LEU A 54 -18.93 6.50 -0.58
N PRO A 55 -19.40 5.27 -0.84
CA PRO A 55 -20.71 4.81 -0.37
C PRO A 55 -20.73 4.64 1.15
N ALA A 56 -21.84 5.05 1.79
CA ALA A 56 -22.02 4.94 3.23
C ALA A 56 -22.33 3.51 3.72
N THR A 57 -22.37 2.54 2.82
CA THR A 57 -22.68 1.13 3.10
C THR A 57 -21.48 0.32 3.60
N HIS A 58 -20.30 0.91 3.62
CA HIS A 58 -19.06 0.28 4.07
C HIS A 58 -18.53 0.92 5.35
N ARG A 59 -17.68 0.18 6.06
CA ARG A 59 -16.82 0.70 7.10
C ARG A 59 -15.46 1.02 6.53
N TYR A 60 -14.86 2.12 6.99
CA TYR A 60 -13.58 2.59 6.48
C TYR A 60 -12.54 2.72 7.60
N THR A 61 -11.30 2.43 7.29
CA THR A 61 -10.14 2.84 8.08
C THR A 61 -9.26 3.72 7.20
N ALA A 62 -9.06 4.97 7.61
CA ALA A 62 -8.28 5.96 6.86
C ALA A 62 -6.95 6.23 7.55
N LEU A 63 -5.86 6.07 6.80
CA LEU A 63 -4.50 6.30 7.31
C LEU A 63 -3.82 7.41 6.53
N ASP A 64 -3.09 8.27 7.24
CA ASP A 64 -2.12 9.21 6.68
C ASP A 64 -0.91 9.35 7.59
N LEU A 65 0.23 9.71 6.99
CA LEU A 65 1.49 9.91 7.70
C LEU A 65 1.42 11.09 8.67
N THR A 66 0.61 12.11 8.37
CA THR A 66 0.57 13.36 9.11
C THR A 66 -0.79 13.64 9.71
N ARG A 67 -0.80 14.07 10.96
CA ARG A 67 -2.01 14.48 11.66
C ARG A 67 -2.73 15.61 10.91
N ALA A 68 -1.98 16.57 10.36
CA ALA A 68 -2.53 17.70 9.62
C ALA A 68 -3.35 17.30 8.39
N MET A 69 -3.04 16.17 7.73
CA MET A 69 -3.86 15.65 6.63
C MET A 69 -5.15 15.02 7.16
N LEU A 70 -5.07 14.22 8.22
CA LEU A 70 -6.24 13.64 8.86
C LEU A 70 -7.22 14.73 9.34
N ASP A 71 -6.72 15.79 9.97
CA ASP A 71 -7.55 16.90 10.44
C ASP A 71 -8.27 17.63 9.29
N ARG A 72 -7.64 17.72 8.11
CA ARG A 72 -8.27 18.27 6.89
C ARG A 72 -9.28 17.32 6.26
N ALA A 73 -9.05 16.01 6.38
CA ALA A 73 -9.94 14.99 5.83
C ALA A 73 -11.22 14.82 6.65
N GLN A 74 -11.14 14.92 7.97
CA GLN A 74 -12.26 14.68 8.89
C GLN A 74 -13.55 15.45 8.55
N PRO A 75 -13.53 16.75 8.20
CA PRO A 75 -14.75 17.49 7.84
C PRO A 75 -15.44 16.93 6.58
N ARG A 76 -14.70 16.23 5.70
CA ARG A 76 -15.24 15.64 4.46
C ARG A 76 -15.89 14.27 4.67
N ARG A 77 -15.82 13.71 5.89
CA ARG A 77 -16.37 12.40 6.22
C ARG A 77 -17.88 12.28 5.95
N GLY A 78 -18.64 13.35 6.19
CA GLY A 78 -20.09 13.28 6.10
C GLY A 78 -20.67 12.22 7.06
N LYS A 79 -21.50 11.29 6.49
CA LYS A 79 -22.14 10.19 7.24
C LYS A 79 -21.35 8.88 7.21
N LEU A 80 -20.12 8.87 6.70
CA LEU A 80 -19.30 7.66 6.62
C LEU A 80 -18.87 7.19 8.01
N ASP A 81 -18.84 5.87 8.22
CA ASP A 81 -18.18 5.23 9.36
C ASP A 81 -16.68 5.14 9.06
N VAL A 82 -15.88 6.03 9.64
CA VAL A 82 -14.43 6.14 9.38
C VAL A 82 -13.64 6.11 10.68
N GLN A 83 -12.77 5.13 10.80
CA GLN A 83 -11.71 5.09 11.81
C GLN A 83 -10.47 5.79 11.28
N TRP A 84 -9.89 6.70 12.06
CA TRP A 84 -8.72 7.50 11.69
C TRP A 84 -7.45 6.97 12.34
N VAL A 85 -6.42 6.76 11.55
CA VAL A 85 -5.13 6.24 12.03
C VAL A 85 -3.99 7.09 11.46
N GLN A 86 -3.12 7.57 12.33
CA GLN A 86 -1.86 8.18 11.89
C GLN A 86 -0.80 7.09 11.78
N GLY A 87 -0.17 6.94 10.60
CA GLY A 87 0.82 5.89 10.37
C GLY A 87 1.55 6.04 9.04
N ASP A 88 2.56 5.18 8.86
CA ASP A 88 3.34 5.10 7.63
C ASP A 88 2.82 3.97 6.74
N SER A 89 2.48 4.30 5.48
CA SER A 89 2.05 3.34 4.46
C SER A 89 3.07 2.22 4.20
N GLN A 90 4.34 2.47 4.49
CA GLN A 90 5.42 1.51 4.31
C GLN A 90 5.57 0.52 5.48
N ARG A 91 4.86 0.78 6.59
CA ARG A 91 4.83 -0.05 7.80
C ARG A 91 3.50 0.12 8.51
N LEU A 92 2.50 -0.61 8.05
CA LEU A 92 1.13 -0.48 8.53
C LEU A 92 0.94 -1.10 9.92
N PRO A 93 0.26 -0.40 10.86
CA PRO A 93 0.02 -0.88 12.22
C PRO A 93 -1.18 -1.85 12.31
N PHE A 94 -1.39 -2.67 11.29
CA PHE A 94 -2.50 -3.62 11.20
C PHE A 94 -1.97 -5.04 11.08
N ARG A 95 -2.79 -6.01 11.49
CA ARG A 95 -2.53 -7.43 11.28
C ARG A 95 -2.74 -7.81 9.81
N ASP A 96 -2.20 -8.95 9.43
CA ASP A 96 -2.48 -9.56 8.13
C ASP A 96 -3.98 -9.77 7.97
N ASP A 97 -4.47 -9.71 6.73
CA ASP A 97 -5.85 -10.02 6.34
C ASP A 97 -6.96 -9.24 7.11
N SER A 98 -6.62 -8.01 7.56
CA SER A 98 -7.52 -7.16 8.36
C SER A 98 -8.62 -6.48 7.57
N PHE A 99 -8.49 -6.37 6.24
CA PHE A 99 -9.39 -5.60 5.39
C PHE A 99 -9.88 -6.40 4.19
N ASP A 100 -11.12 -6.13 3.78
CA ASP A 100 -11.70 -6.73 2.57
C ASP A 100 -11.07 -6.16 1.30
N HIS A 101 -10.84 -4.85 1.29
CA HIS A 101 -10.27 -4.11 0.16
C HIS A 101 -9.38 -2.97 0.62
N VAL A 102 -8.48 -2.52 -0.27
CA VAL A 102 -7.58 -1.39 -0.03
C VAL A 102 -7.70 -0.39 -1.18
N LEU A 103 -7.77 0.90 -0.86
CA LEU A 103 -7.66 2.01 -1.80
C LEU A 103 -6.28 2.65 -1.69
N LEU A 104 -5.62 2.82 -2.84
CA LEU A 104 -4.29 3.42 -2.99
C LEU A 104 -4.37 4.53 -4.03
N HIS A 105 -4.91 5.69 -3.65
CA HIS A 105 -5.07 6.82 -4.53
C HIS A 105 -3.95 7.85 -4.33
N LEU A 106 -3.09 8.00 -5.34
CA LEU A 106 -2.00 8.98 -5.41
C LEU A 106 -0.98 8.84 -4.28
N ILE A 107 -0.74 7.65 -3.79
CA ILE A 107 0.19 7.38 -2.69
C ILE A 107 1.49 6.69 -3.15
N LEU A 108 1.42 5.77 -4.12
CA LEU A 108 2.58 4.98 -4.52
C LEU A 108 3.67 5.83 -5.21
N ALA A 109 3.28 6.88 -5.94
CA ALA A 109 4.24 7.81 -6.53
C ALA A 109 4.80 8.85 -5.54
N ILE A 110 4.37 8.83 -4.28
CA ILE A 110 4.75 9.82 -3.26
C ILE A 110 5.67 9.22 -2.22
N VAL A 111 5.37 8.00 -1.76
CA VAL A 111 6.15 7.34 -0.72
C VAL A 111 7.58 7.06 -1.18
N PRO A 112 8.57 7.12 -0.28
CA PRO A 112 9.97 6.81 -0.59
C PRO A 112 10.16 5.42 -1.18
N ASP A 113 9.50 4.40 -0.60
CA ASP A 113 9.50 3.02 -1.08
C ASP A 113 8.09 2.56 -1.45
N SER A 114 7.75 2.70 -2.75
CA SER A 114 6.47 2.27 -3.31
C SER A 114 6.24 0.76 -3.17
N ARG A 115 7.33 -0.02 -3.23
CA ARG A 115 7.27 -1.50 -3.10
C ARG A 115 6.92 -1.90 -1.68
N ALA A 116 7.52 -1.26 -0.67
CA ALA A 116 7.16 -1.50 0.74
C ALA A 116 5.69 -1.15 1.01
N ALA A 117 5.21 0.00 0.49
CA ALA A 117 3.81 0.41 0.66
C ALA A 117 2.83 -0.56 -0.03
N LEU A 118 3.15 -1.05 -1.23
CA LEU A 118 2.32 -2.04 -1.93
C LEU A 118 2.35 -3.39 -1.20
N ARG A 119 3.51 -3.84 -0.71
CA ARG A 119 3.66 -5.09 0.06
C ARG A 119 2.85 -5.05 1.35
N GLU A 120 2.92 -3.97 2.10
CA GLU A 120 2.13 -3.80 3.32
C GLU A 120 0.63 -3.77 3.01
N SER A 121 0.21 -3.10 1.92
CA SER A 121 -1.18 -3.12 1.46
C SER A 121 -1.66 -4.52 1.07
N ALA A 122 -0.78 -5.32 0.43
CA ALA A 122 -1.05 -6.72 0.11
C ALA A 122 -1.12 -7.60 1.36
N ARG A 123 -0.30 -7.32 2.37
CA ARG A 123 -0.30 -8.05 3.63
C ARG A 123 -1.62 -7.87 4.39
N VAL A 124 -2.10 -6.63 4.49
CA VAL A 124 -3.28 -6.31 5.29
C VAL A 124 -4.62 -6.60 4.60
N VAL A 125 -4.67 -6.74 3.28
CA VAL A 125 -5.86 -7.17 2.56
C VAL A 125 -5.98 -8.69 2.64
N ARG A 126 -7.22 -9.22 2.79
CA ARG A 126 -7.49 -10.66 2.82
C ARG A 126 -7.29 -11.32 1.46
N THR A 127 -7.06 -12.61 1.43
CA THR A 127 -7.07 -13.40 0.19
C THR A 127 -8.40 -13.25 -0.55
N GLY A 128 -8.36 -13.06 -1.87
CA GLY A 128 -9.51 -12.69 -2.71
C GLY A 128 -9.94 -11.23 -2.60
N GLY A 129 -9.36 -10.49 -1.66
CA GLY A 129 -9.57 -9.05 -1.55
C GLY A 129 -8.85 -8.27 -2.66
N LYS A 130 -9.32 -7.05 -2.92
CA LYS A 130 -8.84 -6.24 -4.05
C LYS A 130 -8.15 -4.97 -3.56
N LEU A 131 -7.11 -4.56 -4.30
CA LEU A 131 -6.46 -3.27 -4.15
C LEU A 131 -6.84 -2.42 -5.37
N PHE A 132 -7.40 -1.24 -5.12
CA PHE A 132 -7.76 -0.27 -6.16
C PHE A 132 -6.72 0.84 -6.17
N VAL A 133 -5.92 0.88 -7.23
CA VAL A 133 -4.81 1.82 -7.39
C VAL A 133 -5.19 2.87 -8.41
N LEU A 134 -5.07 4.13 -8.03
CA LEU A 134 -5.10 5.29 -8.94
C LEU A 134 -3.83 6.08 -8.71
N ASP A 135 -2.93 6.07 -9.66
CA ASP A 135 -1.70 6.86 -9.56
C ASP A 135 -1.11 7.13 -10.95
N LYS A 136 -0.07 7.96 -10.97
CA LYS A 136 0.70 8.26 -12.17
C LYS A 136 1.89 7.31 -12.26
N PHE A 137 1.94 6.56 -13.35
CA PHE A 137 3.01 5.59 -13.58
C PHE A 137 3.59 5.75 -14.98
N LEU A 138 4.88 5.48 -15.12
CA LEU A 138 5.48 5.23 -16.42
C LEU A 138 5.17 3.80 -16.86
N ARG A 139 5.04 3.62 -18.17
CA ARG A 139 5.03 2.27 -18.76
C ARG A 139 6.46 1.79 -18.98
N ARG A 140 6.71 0.51 -18.84
CA ARG A 140 8.01 -0.08 -19.13
C ARG A 140 8.38 0.17 -20.59
N GLY A 141 9.58 0.73 -20.84
CA GLY A 141 10.03 1.10 -22.19
C GLY A 141 9.53 2.46 -22.71
N GLU A 142 8.69 3.18 -21.96
CA GLU A 142 8.30 4.54 -22.34
C GLU A 142 9.51 5.47 -22.22
N ALA A 143 9.90 6.08 -23.35
CA ALA A 143 11.01 7.04 -23.41
C ALA A 143 10.58 8.37 -22.77
N ALA A 144 10.58 8.43 -21.47
CA ALA A 144 10.15 9.60 -20.70
C ALA A 144 11.27 10.63 -20.53
N LEU A 145 12.04 10.91 -21.61
CA LEU A 145 13.16 11.86 -21.56
C LEU A 145 12.73 13.22 -20.99
N LEU A 146 11.62 13.77 -21.49
CA LEU A 146 11.06 15.03 -21.01
C LEU A 146 10.62 14.96 -19.53
N ARG A 147 10.05 13.82 -19.10
CA ARG A 147 9.66 13.60 -17.68
C ARG A 147 10.86 13.42 -16.78
N ARG A 148 11.93 12.77 -17.26
CA ARG A 148 13.21 12.62 -16.53
C ARG A 148 13.91 13.96 -16.34
N THR A 149 13.90 14.85 -17.33
CA THR A 149 14.47 16.20 -17.22
C THR A 149 13.67 17.11 -16.28
N LEU A 150 12.34 16.95 -16.20
CA LEU A 150 11.50 17.69 -15.25
C LEU A 150 11.50 17.12 -13.83
N ASN A 151 12.00 15.89 -13.64
CA ASN A 151 11.98 15.19 -12.37
C ASN A 151 12.68 15.95 -11.21
N PRO A 152 13.83 16.62 -11.40
CA PRO A 152 14.47 17.39 -10.32
C PRO A 152 13.59 18.53 -9.79
N LEU A 153 12.81 19.18 -10.67
CA LEU A 153 11.86 20.22 -10.29
C LEU A 153 10.64 19.63 -9.59
N MET A 154 10.10 18.54 -10.12
CA MET A 154 8.93 17.84 -9.56
C MET A 154 9.23 17.18 -8.21
N ARG A 155 10.46 16.71 -7.98
CA ARG A 155 10.92 16.20 -6.66
C ARG A 155 10.87 17.27 -5.56
N ARG A 156 11.01 18.55 -5.90
CA ARG A 156 10.81 19.66 -4.95
C ARG A 156 9.34 19.83 -4.55
N ILE A 157 8.40 19.36 -5.38
CA ILE A 157 6.95 19.38 -5.14
C ILE A 157 6.48 18.06 -4.51
N ALA A 158 7.44 17.21 -4.04
CA ALA A 158 7.19 15.93 -3.35
C ALA A 158 6.45 14.86 -4.18
N THR A 159 6.59 14.85 -5.51
CA THR A 159 6.01 13.78 -6.34
C THR A 159 7.06 13.19 -7.27
N ARG A 160 7.15 11.85 -7.31
CA ARG A 160 7.95 11.12 -8.29
C ARG A 160 7.12 10.92 -9.56
N THR A 161 7.73 11.19 -10.72
CA THR A 161 7.10 11.01 -12.02
C THR A 161 7.73 9.86 -12.82
N ASP A 162 8.68 9.16 -12.20
CA ASP A 162 9.51 8.12 -12.77
C ASP A 162 9.20 6.71 -12.23
N VAL A 163 8.10 6.55 -11.48
CA VAL A 163 7.71 5.25 -10.93
C VAL A 163 7.13 4.38 -12.06
N VAL A 164 7.72 3.22 -12.28
CA VAL A 164 7.22 2.17 -13.18
C VAL A 164 6.45 1.16 -12.33
N PHE A 165 5.15 1.02 -12.58
CA PHE A 165 4.29 0.16 -11.76
C PHE A 165 4.70 -1.31 -11.81
N GLU A 166 5.07 -1.78 -12.98
CA GLU A 166 5.53 -3.16 -13.21
C GLU A 166 6.77 -3.52 -12.36
N ASP A 167 7.66 -2.54 -12.13
CA ASP A 167 8.85 -2.73 -11.28
C ASP A 167 8.48 -2.72 -9.79
N VAL A 168 7.46 -1.96 -9.40
CA VAL A 168 6.92 -1.98 -8.03
C VAL A 168 6.26 -3.33 -7.77
N LEU A 169 5.44 -3.81 -8.69
CA LEU A 169 4.70 -5.07 -8.56
C LEU A 169 5.62 -6.29 -8.57
N ALA A 170 6.67 -6.31 -9.40
CA ALA A 170 7.61 -7.44 -9.52
C ALA A 170 8.31 -7.80 -8.20
N GLY A 171 8.30 -6.90 -7.21
CA GLY A 171 8.84 -7.17 -5.86
C GLY A 171 7.79 -7.53 -4.81
N VAL A 172 6.54 -7.79 -5.22
CA VAL A 172 5.44 -8.11 -4.30
C VAL A 172 4.73 -9.38 -4.76
N ASN A 173 4.92 -10.46 -4.02
CA ASN A 173 4.27 -11.73 -4.29
C ASN A 173 2.82 -11.72 -3.81
N GLY A 174 1.99 -12.60 -4.37
CA GLY A 174 0.59 -12.78 -3.95
C GLY A 174 -0.37 -11.73 -4.50
N LEU A 175 0.02 -10.95 -5.51
CA LEU A 175 -0.87 -10.03 -6.20
C LEU A 175 -0.96 -10.35 -7.69
N ARG A 176 -2.18 -10.37 -8.22
CA ARG A 176 -2.48 -10.50 -9.64
C ARG A 176 -3.17 -9.25 -10.16
N VAL A 177 -2.72 -8.73 -11.29
CA VAL A 177 -3.42 -7.64 -12.01
C VAL A 177 -4.67 -8.23 -12.66
N ILE A 178 -5.84 -7.73 -12.31
CA ILE A 178 -7.11 -8.14 -12.91
C ILE A 178 -7.69 -7.09 -13.87
N ASP A 179 -7.28 -5.83 -13.71
CA ASP A 179 -7.64 -4.75 -14.63
C ASP A 179 -6.59 -3.62 -14.59
N ASP A 180 -6.33 -3.00 -15.74
CA ASP A 180 -5.39 -1.90 -15.89
C ASP A 180 -5.82 -0.99 -17.05
N GLN A 181 -6.34 0.18 -16.71
CA GLN A 181 -6.91 1.10 -17.68
C GLN A 181 -6.23 2.46 -17.61
N PRO A 182 -6.06 3.13 -18.78
CA PRO A 182 -5.68 4.54 -18.80
C PRO A 182 -6.79 5.37 -18.18
N ALA A 183 -6.42 6.29 -17.29
CA ALA A 183 -7.38 7.11 -16.55
C ALA A 183 -7.44 8.54 -17.08
N MET A 184 -6.29 9.17 -17.26
CA MET A 184 -6.17 10.58 -17.67
C MET A 184 -4.80 10.87 -18.30
N ALA A 185 -4.69 12.01 -19.01
CA ALA A 185 -3.44 12.53 -19.56
C ALA A 185 -2.70 11.53 -20.48
N GLY A 186 -3.42 10.93 -21.45
CA GLY A 186 -2.83 9.99 -22.41
C GLY A 186 -2.34 8.68 -21.77
N GLY A 187 -2.90 8.29 -20.61
CA GLY A 187 -2.52 7.06 -19.92
C GLY A 187 -1.42 7.26 -18.85
N TRP A 188 -1.02 8.50 -18.59
CA TRP A 188 -0.09 8.79 -17.50
C TRP A 188 -0.68 8.43 -16.13
N PHE A 189 -1.97 8.74 -15.90
CA PHE A 189 -2.69 8.19 -14.76
C PHE A 189 -3.32 6.86 -15.16
N ARG A 190 -3.18 5.87 -14.29
CA ARG A 190 -3.72 4.52 -14.51
C ARG A 190 -4.67 4.17 -13.37
N LEU A 191 -5.74 3.46 -13.72
CA LEU A 191 -6.62 2.76 -12.79
C LEU A 191 -6.27 1.29 -12.85
N ILE A 192 -5.67 0.78 -11.81
CA ILE A 192 -5.22 -0.61 -11.73
C ILE A 192 -5.99 -1.30 -10.61
N THR A 193 -6.53 -2.48 -10.89
CA THR A 193 -7.13 -3.33 -9.87
C THR A 193 -6.29 -4.59 -9.73
N LEU A 194 -5.82 -4.82 -8.49
CA LEU A 194 -5.09 -6.01 -8.12
C LEU A 194 -5.98 -6.89 -7.24
N GLU A 195 -5.75 -8.18 -7.27
CA GLU A 195 -6.38 -9.16 -6.39
C GLU A 195 -5.30 -9.92 -5.62
N LYS A 196 -5.52 -10.10 -4.32
CA LYS A 196 -4.65 -10.97 -3.53
C LYS A 196 -5.00 -12.42 -3.78
N THR A 197 -4.04 -13.18 -4.31
CA THR A 197 -4.17 -14.62 -4.56
C THR A 197 -3.69 -15.41 -3.35
N ALA A 198 -4.12 -16.67 -3.25
CA ALA A 198 -3.56 -17.60 -2.26
C ALA A 198 -2.08 -17.89 -2.57
N ALA A 199 -1.29 -18.20 -1.54
CA ALA A 199 0.14 -18.45 -1.70
C ALA A 199 0.49 -19.64 -2.62
N GLN A 200 -0.48 -20.48 -2.96
CA GLN A 200 -0.31 -21.67 -3.79
C GLN A 200 -0.45 -21.43 -5.30
N ASP A 201 -0.89 -20.23 -5.72
CA ASP A 201 -1.17 -19.92 -7.13
C ASP A 201 0.08 -19.45 -7.91
N PHE A 202 1.26 -19.47 -7.32
CA PHE A 202 2.50 -19.19 -8.03
C PHE A 202 3.18 -20.52 -8.41
N PRO A 203 3.37 -20.82 -9.71
CA PRO A 203 4.22 -21.95 -10.09
C PRO A 203 5.62 -21.67 -9.54
N GLU A 204 6.11 -22.57 -8.69
CA GLU A 204 7.53 -22.60 -8.30
C GLU A 204 8.35 -22.55 -9.58
N ALA A 205 9.26 -21.57 -9.68
CA ALA A 205 10.27 -21.58 -10.73
C ALA A 205 11.02 -22.92 -10.60
N SER A 206 10.76 -23.82 -11.53
CA SER A 206 11.41 -25.13 -11.58
C SER A 206 12.92 -24.92 -11.59
N GLU A 207 13.55 -25.15 -10.44
CA GLU A 207 15.00 -25.33 -10.39
C GLU A 207 15.33 -26.57 -11.24
N SER A 208 15.82 -26.30 -12.42
CA SER A 208 16.44 -27.35 -13.25
C SER A 208 17.74 -27.79 -12.59
N SER A 209 17.65 -28.71 -11.63
CA SER A 209 18.78 -29.42 -11.08
C SER A 209 19.31 -30.37 -12.14
N SER A 210 20.25 -29.93 -12.96
CA SER A 210 21.09 -30.85 -13.76
C SER A 210 22.01 -31.60 -12.82
N SER A 211 21.58 -32.76 -12.40
CA SER A 211 22.42 -33.78 -11.77
C SER A 211 23.52 -34.23 -12.70
N ARG A 212 24.72 -33.71 -12.56
CA ARG A 212 25.93 -34.42 -13.02
C ARG A 212 26.50 -35.21 -11.85
N ARG A 213 26.27 -36.53 -11.89
CA ARG A 213 27.01 -37.52 -11.09
C ARG A 213 28.50 -37.42 -11.44
N GLY A 214 29.30 -37.08 -10.45
CA GLY A 214 30.73 -37.31 -10.43
C GLY A 214 31.07 -38.03 -9.12
N GLN A 215 31.29 -39.33 -9.24
CA GLN A 215 31.74 -40.21 -8.19
C GLN A 215 33.22 -39.96 -7.96
N VAL A 216 33.62 -39.51 -6.76
CA VAL A 216 34.98 -39.74 -6.25
C VAL A 216 34.90 -40.13 -4.77
N SER A 217 35.38 -41.34 -4.53
CA SER A 217 35.61 -41.95 -3.23
C SER A 217 36.77 -41.27 -2.54
N GLN A 218 36.73 -40.97 -1.23
CA GLN A 218 37.81 -41.35 -0.27
C GLN A 218 37.56 -40.79 1.16
N THR A 219 37.51 -41.70 2.08
CA THR A 219 38.09 -41.75 3.45
C THR A 219 37.83 -40.65 4.45
N MET A 220 37.19 -41.06 5.55
CA MET A 220 37.15 -40.44 6.89
C MET A 220 38.53 -40.29 7.53
N PRO A 221 38.65 -39.33 8.47
CA PRO A 221 38.80 -39.75 9.87
C PRO A 221 37.89 -39.00 10.86
N THR A 222 37.55 -39.73 11.89
CA THR A 222 36.90 -39.43 13.18
C THR A 222 37.63 -38.37 13.98
N SER A 223 36.91 -37.40 14.55
CA SER A 223 37.21 -36.82 15.87
C SER A 223 35.97 -36.18 16.49
N SER A 224 35.64 -36.63 17.66
CA SER A 224 34.65 -36.18 18.63
C SER A 224 35.00 -34.79 19.19
N GLU A 225 34.01 -33.86 19.22
CA GLU A 225 34.03 -32.82 20.26
C GLU A 225 32.61 -32.33 20.54
N THR A 226 32.27 -32.49 21.81
CA THR A 226 31.04 -32.10 22.49
C THR A 226 30.98 -30.60 22.69
N ALA A 227 29.89 -29.94 22.27
CA ALA A 227 29.58 -28.58 22.70
C ALA A 227 28.09 -28.46 23.03
N THR A 228 27.84 -28.09 24.26
CA THR A 228 26.58 -27.88 24.97
C THR A 228 25.78 -26.69 24.44
N PRO A 229 24.45 -26.70 24.41
CA PRO A 229 23.64 -25.58 23.95
C PRO A 229 23.42 -24.54 25.07
N THR A 230 23.79 -23.30 24.78
CA THR A 230 23.51 -22.16 25.67
C THR A 230 22.09 -21.65 25.43
N SER A 231 21.30 -21.71 26.48
CA SER A 231 19.94 -21.17 26.62
C SER A 231 19.92 -19.65 26.45
N ILE A 232 19.18 -19.14 25.46
CA ILE A 232 18.86 -17.70 25.34
C ILE A 232 17.45 -17.47 25.90
N LYS A 233 17.42 -16.75 27.02
CA LYS A 233 16.21 -16.30 27.72
C LYS A 233 15.39 -15.36 26.87
N ASN A 234 14.10 -15.65 26.70
CA ASN A 234 13.03 -14.77 26.26
C ASN A 234 12.94 -13.55 27.18
N GLN A 235 13.18 -12.35 26.63
CA GLN A 235 12.73 -11.11 27.25
C GLN A 235 11.38 -10.72 26.66
N ILE A 236 10.35 -10.87 27.47
CA ILE A 236 8.98 -10.42 27.24
C ILE A 236 8.93 -8.91 27.54
N ASN A 237 8.51 -8.10 26.58
CA ASN A 237 8.30 -6.67 26.74
C ASN A 237 6.88 -6.40 27.27
N PRO A 238 6.70 -5.78 28.47
CA PRO A 238 5.39 -5.62 29.10
C PRO A 238 4.83 -4.22 28.88
N PHE A 239 4.39 -3.89 27.66
CA PHE A 239 3.60 -2.67 27.41
C PHE A 239 2.59 -2.87 26.28
N ILE A 240 1.53 -3.66 26.55
CA ILE A 240 0.25 -3.56 25.84
C ILE A 240 -0.83 -3.87 26.88
N ALA A 241 -1.41 -2.83 27.46
CA ALA A 241 -2.64 -2.94 28.25
C ALA A 241 -3.86 -2.87 27.31
N PRO A 242 -4.89 -3.73 27.49
CA PRO A 242 -6.13 -3.60 26.74
C PRO A 242 -7.00 -2.49 27.36
N CYS A 243 -7.44 -1.56 26.50
CA CYS A 243 -8.44 -0.55 26.86
C CYS A 243 -9.81 -1.24 27.04
N LEU A 244 -10.22 -1.44 28.26
CA LEU A 244 -11.58 -1.84 28.66
C LEU A 244 -12.48 -0.58 28.58
N SER A 245 -13.55 -0.70 27.81
CA SER A 245 -14.64 0.28 27.76
C SER A 245 -15.41 0.28 29.09
N PRO A 246 -15.79 1.43 29.65
CA PRO A 246 -16.78 1.47 30.73
C PRO A 246 -18.19 1.39 30.13
N GLY A 247 -18.97 0.45 30.67
CA GLY A 247 -20.40 0.32 30.38
C GLY A 247 -21.19 1.54 30.85
N PHE A 248 -22.19 1.88 30.04
CA PHE A 248 -23.28 2.77 30.43
C PHE A 248 -24.33 1.92 31.13
N ALA A 249 -24.58 2.24 32.41
CA ALA A 249 -25.76 1.80 33.13
C ALA A 249 -26.64 3.03 33.41
N ASP A 250 -27.88 2.88 33.07
CA ASP A 250 -29.13 3.49 33.50
C ASP A 250 -29.15 4.84 34.30
N ALA A 251 -29.79 5.84 33.69
CA ALA A 251 -30.87 6.64 34.30
C ALA A 251 -31.58 7.44 33.16
#